data_d5e9ac9ae3ef5ede3e8aa15816084591
#
_entry.id   d5e9ac9ae3ef5ede3e8aa15816084591
#
_cell.length_a   1.000
_cell.length_b   1.000
_cell.length_c   1.000
_cell.angle_alpha   90.00
_cell.angle_beta   90.00
_cell.angle_gamma   90.00
#
_symmetry.space_group_name_H-M   'P 1'
#
loop_
_entity.id
_entity.type
_entity.pdbx_description
1 polymer ?
#
loop_
_entity_poly.entity_id
_entity_poly.type
_entity_poly.pdbx_seq_one_letter_code
_entity_poly.pdbx_strand_id
1 'polypeptide(L)'
;MVYGITDCPACLRACALLMEKEKEYVFVETDFSSTYRKQLKEQFKWNTFPIIVIIKEGGEEVIGGYTDLEYVIKKESIAPT
;
A
#
# COMPACT_ATOMS: atom_id res chain seq x y z
N MET A 1 1.45 4.83 3.34
CA MET A 1 0.04 4.56 3.68
C MET A 1 -0.47 3.34 2.93
N VAL A 2 -1.20 2.51 3.62
CA VAL A 2 -1.83 1.32 3.04
C VAL A 2 -3.35 1.50 3.15
N TYR A 3 -4.00 1.69 2.03
CA TYR A 3 -5.47 1.75 1.99
C TYR A 3 -5.99 0.35 1.70
N GLY A 4 -6.79 -0.17 2.59
CA GLY A 4 -7.24 -1.55 2.48
C GLY A 4 -8.66 -1.78 2.96
N ILE A 5 -9.04 -3.06 2.93
CA ILE A 5 -10.36 -3.50 3.40
C ILE A 5 -10.17 -4.67 4.37
N THR A 6 -11.21 -4.94 5.17
CA THR A 6 -11.24 -6.13 6.02
C THR A 6 -11.31 -7.37 5.13
N ASP A 7 -10.93 -8.51 5.64
CA ASP A 7 -10.93 -9.78 4.90
C ASP A 7 -10.16 -9.73 3.58
N CYS A 8 -9.08 -8.96 3.56
CA CYS A 8 -8.21 -8.88 2.39
C CYS A 8 -6.86 -9.50 2.73
N PRO A 9 -6.59 -10.74 2.30
CA PRO A 9 -5.30 -11.37 2.57
C PRO A 9 -4.11 -10.56 2.05
N ALA A 10 -4.24 -9.97 0.88
CA ALA A 10 -3.17 -9.14 0.31
C ALA A 10 -2.90 -7.90 1.16
N CYS A 11 -3.93 -7.28 1.74
CA CYS A 11 -3.77 -6.14 2.62
C CYS A 11 -3.01 -6.53 3.90
N LEU A 12 -3.36 -7.67 4.48
CA LEU A 12 -2.66 -8.20 5.65
C LEU A 12 -1.21 -8.55 5.36
N ARG A 13 -0.96 -9.14 4.20
CA ARG A 13 0.39 -9.47 3.76
C ARG A 13 1.24 -8.23 3.54
N ALA A 14 0.66 -7.17 2.99
CA ALA A 14 1.37 -5.91 2.80
C ALA A 14 1.78 -5.32 4.14
N CYS A 15 0.89 -5.29 5.12
CA CYS A 15 1.19 -4.80 6.45
C CYS A 15 2.25 -5.65 7.14
N ALA A 16 2.14 -6.97 7.06
CA ALA A 16 3.11 -7.89 7.65
C ALA A 16 4.51 -7.71 7.04
N LEU A 17 4.56 -7.52 5.72
CA LEU A 17 5.82 -7.28 5.03
C LEU A 17 6.49 -5.98 5.49
N LEU A 18 5.71 -4.91 5.63
CA LEU A 18 6.22 -3.63 6.10
C LEU A 18 6.73 -3.73 7.54
N MET A 19 6.00 -4.44 8.41
CA MET A 19 6.44 -4.71 9.78
C MET A 19 7.75 -5.50 9.81
N GLU A 20 7.84 -6.54 9.01
CA GLU A 20 9.03 -7.39 8.92
C GLU A 20 10.26 -6.59 8.51
N LYS A 21 10.09 -5.63 7.62
CA LYS A 21 11.16 -4.77 7.15
C LYS A 21 11.34 -3.50 7.98
N GLU A 22 10.66 -3.41 9.11
CA GLU A 22 10.74 -2.27 10.02
C GLU A 22 10.42 -0.92 9.34
N LYS A 23 9.50 -0.95 8.38
CA LYS A 23 9.03 0.27 7.71
C LYS A 23 7.83 0.83 8.46
N GLU A 24 7.81 2.13 8.64
CA GLU A 24 6.66 2.81 9.21
C GLU A 24 5.52 2.83 8.20
N TYR A 25 4.31 2.55 8.66
CA TYR A 25 3.14 2.62 7.80
C TYR A 25 1.90 2.95 8.62
N VAL A 26 0.89 3.44 7.91
CA VAL A 26 -0.45 3.66 8.47
C VAL A 26 -1.42 2.85 7.62
N PHE A 27 -2.20 2.00 8.26
CA PHE A 27 -3.26 1.26 7.59
C PHE A 27 -4.57 2.03 7.68
N VAL A 28 -5.19 2.28 6.55
CA VAL A 28 -6.48 2.97 6.47
C VAL A 28 -7.52 1.97 6.01
N GLU A 29 -8.43 1.61 6.91
CA GLU A 29 -9.53 0.73 6.59
C GLU A 29 -10.60 1.51 5.82
N THR A 30 -11.02 1.00 4.68
CA THR A 30 -11.96 1.71 3.80
C THR A 30 -13.33 1.05 3.70
N ASP A 31 -13.60 0.05 4.54
CA ASP A 31 -14.86 -0.69 4.52
C ASP A 31 -16.08 0.18 4.84
N PHE A 32 -15.87 1.25 5.58
CA PHE A 32 -16.96 2.11 6.05
C PHE A 32 -17.69 2.85 4.93
N SER A 33 -17.11 2.95 3.75
CA SER A 33 -17.70 3.73 2.68
C SER A 33 -17.30 3.22 1.30
N SER A 34 -18.27 2.75 0.54
CA SER A 34 -18.04 2.36 -0.85
C SER A 34 -17.72 3.57 -1.72
N THR A 35 -18.25 4.73 -1.39
CA THR A 35 -17.96 5.97 -2.08
C THR A 35 -16.50 6.35 -1.91
N TYR A 36 -15.99 6.23 -0.69
CA TYR A 36 -14.57 6.52 -0.40
C TYR A 36 -13.65 5.57 -1.16
N ARG A 37 -13.98 4.27 -1.18
CA ARG A 37 -13.19 3.29 -1.94
C ARG A 37 -13.13 3.65 -3.42
N LYS A 38 -14.27 4.04 -4.00
CA LYS A 38 -14.35 4.46 -5.40
C LYS A 38 -13.50 5.71 -5.65
N GLN A 39 -13.56 6.68 -4.75
CA GLN A 39 -12.76 7.90 -4.85
C GLN A 39 -11.27 7.60 -4.80
N LEU A 40 -10.84 6.68 -3.94
CA LEU A 40 -9.44 6.29 -3.84
C LEU A 40 -8.96 5.63 -5.14
N LYS A 41 -9.77 4.75 -5.71
CA LYS A 41 -9.43 4.10 -6.98
C LYS A 41 -9.26 5.12 -8.10
N GLU A 42 -10.12 6.12 -8.14
CA GLU A 42 -10.03 7.19 -9.12
C GLU A 42 -8.83 8.10 -8.88
N GLN A 43 -8.62 8.47 -7.61
CA GLN A 43 -7.53 9.38 -7.21
C GLN A 43 -6.16 8.78 -7.54
N PHE A 44 -5.96 7.52 -7.20
CA PHE A 44 -4.67 6.86 -7.39
C PHE A 44 -4.59 6.05 -8.69
N LYS A 45 -5.68 6.00 -9.47
CA LYS A 45 -5.77 5.25 -10.72
C LYS A 45 -5.39 3.79 -10.54
N TRP A 46 -5.90 3.18 -9.48
CA TRP A 46 -5.61 1.81 -9.11
C TRP A 46 -6.90 1.10 -8.73
N ASN A 47 -7.20 -0.01 -9.36
CA ASN A 47 -8.52 -0.65 -9.26
C ASN A 47 -8.67 -1.73 -8.19
N THR A 48 -7.60 -2.07 -7.50
CA THR A 48 -7.64 -3.15 -6.51
C THR A 48 -7.11 -2.68 -5.16
N PHE A 49 -7.44 -3.41 -4.10
CA PHE A 49 -6.85 -3.20 -2.79
C PHE A 49 -5.87 -4.33 -2.47
N PRO A 50 -4.81 -4.07 -1.72
CA PRO A 50 -4.49 -2.78 -1.11
C PRO A 50 -4.01 -1.75 -2.13
N ILE A 51 -4.17 -0.47 -1.79
CA ILE A 51 -3.54 0.63 -2.52
C ILE A 51 -2.43 1.16 -1.62
N ILE A 52 -1.19 1.00 -2.04
CA ILE A 52 -0.04 1.36 -1.22
C ILE A 52 0.61 2.62 -1.79
N VAL A 53 0.78 3.60 -0.91
CA VAL A 53 1.26 4.93 -1.29
C VAL A 53 2.46 5.28 -0.41
N ILE A 54 3.54 5.70 -1.03
CA ILE A 54 4.71 6.24 -0.33
C ILE A 54 4.53 7.74 -0.20
N ILE A 55 4.68 8.24 1.02
CA ILE A 55 4.66 9.67 1.27
C ILE A 55 6.11 10.14 1.34
N LYS A 56 6.44 11.08 0.46
CA LYS A 56 7.78 11.64 0.35
C LYS A 56 7.76 13.14 0.57
N GLU A 57 8.93 13.71 0.81
CA GLU A 57 9.11 15.16 0.69
C GLU A 57 8.72 15.56 -0.73
N GLY A 58 7.78 16.44 -0.88
CA GLY A 58 7.32 16.88 -2.19
C GLY A 58 6.13 16.14 -2.76
N GLY A 59 5.58 15.14 -2.06
CA GLY A 59 4.33 14.53 -2.50
C GLY A 59 4.16 13.05 -2.20
N GLU A 60 3.24 12.45 -2.92
CA GLU A 60 2.88 11.04 -2.76
C GLU A 60 3.19 10.27 -4.04
N GLU A 61 3.59 9.03 -3.88
CA GLU A 61 3.82 8.12 -5.01
C GLU A 61 3.07 6.83 -4.77
N VAL A 62 2.27 6.41 -5.75
CA VAL A 62 1.52 5.15 -5.67
C VAL A 62 2.44 4.00 -6.05
N ILE A 63 2.61 3.06 -5.13
CA ILE A 63 3.34 1.81 -5.42
C ILE A 63 2.44 0.84 -6.16
N GLY A 64 1.20 0.69 -5.72
CA GLY A 64 0.25 -0.27 -6.26
C GLY A 64 -0.24 -1.24 -5.20
N GLY A 65 -0.32 -2.52 -5.53
CA GLY A 65 -0.78 -3.56 -4.63
C GLY A 65 0.36 -4.27 -3.90
N TYR A 66 0.03 -5.41 -3.29
CA TYR A 66 1.00 -6.19 -2.51
C TYR A 66 2.19 -6.66 -3.36
N THR A 67 1.93 -7.16 -4.55
CA THR A 67 2.98 -7.66 -5.44
C THR A 67 3.97 -6.56 -5.80
N ASP A 68 3.44 -5.36 -6.04
CA ASP A 68 4.26 -4.20 -6.36
C ASP A 68 5.11 -3.79 -5.16
N LEU A 69 4.53 -3.82 -3.96
CA LEU A 69 5.27 -3.54 -2.73
C LEU A 69 6.40 -4.56 -2.52
N GLU A 70 6.11 -5.83 -2.72
CA GLU A 70 7.10 -6.90 -2.60
C GLU A 70 8.27 -6.67 -3.54
N TYR A 71 7.99 -6.29 -4.77
CA TYR A 71 9.02 -5.99 -5.77
C TYR A 71 9.92 -4.82 -5.31
N VAL A 72 9.31 -3.75 -4.84
CA VAL A 72 10.05 -2.56 -4.38
C VAL A 72 10.96 -2.92 -3.20
N ILE A 73 10.45 -3.68 -2.24
CA ILE A 73 11.22 -4.08 -1.07
C ILE A 73 12.36 -5.01 -1.43
N LYS A 74 12.13 -5.96 -2.32
CA LYS A 74 13.20 -6.84 -2.81
C LYS A 74 14.29 -6.06 -3.51
N LYS A 75 13.91 -5.07 -4.30
CA LYS A 75 14.86 -4.21 -5.00
C LYS A 75 15.71 -3.40 -4.02
N GLU A 76 15.12 -2.90 -2.96
CA GLU A 76 15.85 -2.20 -1.90
C GLU A 76 16.86 -3.13 -1.21
N SER A 77 16.43 -4.36 -0.92
CA SER A 77 17.28 -5.34 -0.25
C SER A 77 18.46 -5.79 -1.09
N ILE A 78 18.31 -5.79 -2.40
CA ILE A 78 19.35 -6.21 -3.34
C ILE A 78 20.33 -5.07 -3.62
N ALA A 79 19.88 -3.84 -3.53
CA ALA A 79 20.71 -2.68 -3.81
C ALA A 79 21.91 -2.62 -2.86
N PRO A 80 23.12 -2.70 -3.36
CA PRO A 80 24.29 -2.58 -2.48
C PRO A 80 24.37 -1.15 -1.97
N THR A 81 24.58 -1.06 -0.72
CA THR A 81 24.80 0.24 -0.09
C THR A 81 26.28 0.60 -0.09
#